data_8239d11562dfbb57dfcbf1682c328367
#
_entry.id   8239d11562dfbb57dfcbf1682c328367
#
_cell.length_a   1.000
_cell.length_b   1.000
_cell.length_c   1.000
_cell.angle_alpha   90.00
_cell.angle_beta   90.00
_cell.angle_gamma   90.00
#
_symmetry.space_group_name_H-M   'P 1'
#
loop_
_entity.id
_entity.type
_entity.pdbx_description
1 polymer ?
#
loop_
_entity_poly.entity_id
_entity_poly.type
_entity_poly.pdbx_seq_one_letter_code
_entity_poly.pdbx_strand_id
1 'polypeptide(L)'
;TVLLLPHGYEGMGPDHSSMRIERYLQLCAEGSMTVAQPSTPANYFHLLRRHALGDLRRPLIVATPKSMLRNKMATSSVEDFTKVKRFHSVINDPNFVDADGNAIGDTSKVKKILLVSGKLYWDLEKRRQKDGRDDLAIIRLEMLHPVPFRRLKEAFDMYPNATEIRFCQ
;
A
#
# COMPACT_ATOMS: atom_id res chain seq x y z
N THR A 1 -5.72 20.29 3.69
CA THR A 1 -6.95 19.50 3.85
C THR A 1 -6.64 18.03 3.71
N VAL A 2 -7.18 17.20 4.62
CA VAL A 2 -7.12 15.73 4.56
C VAL A 2 -8.55 15.20 4.56
N LEU A 3 -8.88 14.35 3.61
CA LEU A 3 -10.16 13.65 3.52
C LEU A 3 -9.92 12.16 3.77
N LEU A 4 -10.50 11.64 4.86
CA LEU A 4 -10.50 10.22 5.20
C LEU A 4 -11.84 9.65 4.73
N LEU A 5 -11.83 8.91 3.64
CA LEU A 5 -13.05 8.54 2.96
C LEU A 5 -13.29 7.03 3.03
N PRO A 6 -14.49 6.59 3.41
CA PRO A 6 -14.82 5.17 3.55
C PRO A 6 -14.82 4.49 2.18
N HIS A 7 -14.06 3.39 2.07
CA HIS A 7 -13.85 2.65 0.83
C HIS A 7 -14.10 1.16 1.01
N GLY A 8 -14.64 0.52 -0.02
CA GLY A 8 -14.87 -0.91 -0.09
C GLY A 8 -16.30 -1.33 0.30
N TYR A 9 -16.80 -2.36 -0.39
CA TYR A 9 -18.12 -2.95 -0.13
C TYR A 9 -17.99 -4.04 0.93
N GLU A 10 -18.05 -3.66 2.20
CA GLU A 10 -17.82 -4.57 3.32
C GLU A 10 -19.11 -4.91 4.10
N GLY A 11 -20.27 -4.75 3.49
CA GLY A 11 -21.56 -5.02 4.12
C GLY A 11 -21.97 -4.03 5.20
N MET A 12 -21.29 -2.90 5.31
CA MET A 12 -21.55 -1.87 6.34
C MET A 12 -22.54 -0.79 5.90
N GLY A 13 -23.12 -0.93 4.70
CA GLY A 13 -24.05 0.02 4.12
C GLY A 13 -23.40 1.15 3.29
N PRO A 14 -24.23 1.96 2.62
CA PRO A 14 -23.75 2.97 1.65
C PRO A 14 -22.87 4.05 2.27
N ASP A 15 -23.17 4.49 3.49
CA ASP A 15 -22.42 5.54 4.20
C ASP A 15 -20.97 5.15 4.51
N HIS A 16 -20.68 3.86 4.47
CA HIS A 16 -19.36 3.30 4.79
C HIS A 16 -18.58 2.79 3.58
N SER A 17 -19.11 2.99 2.37
CA SER A 17 -18.51 2.53 1.10
C SER A 17 -18.72 3.54 -0.04
N SER A 18 -18.90 4.80 0.29
CA SER A 18 -19.26 5.85 -0.68
C SER A 18 -18.07 6.38 -1.47
N MET A 19 -16.84 6.23 -0.99
CA MET A 19 -15.67 6.65 -1.76
C MET A 19 -15.52 5.83 -3.04
N ARG A 20 -15.18 6.52 -4.11
CA ARG A 20 -14.80 5.96 -5.41
C ARG A 20 -13.42 6.48 -5.77
N ILE A 21 -12.40 5.63 -5.66
CA ILE A 21 -10.98 5.97 -5.92
C ILE A 21 -10.83 6.52 -7.33
N GLU A 22 -11.45 5.87 -8.30
CA GLU A 22 -11.41 6.23 -9.71
C GLU A 22 -11.85 7.67 -9.98
N ARG A 23 -12.81 8.20 -9.24
CA ARG A 23 -13.25 9.60 -9.37
C ARG A 23 -12.17 10.57 -8.96
N TYR A 24 -11.50 10.30 -7.85
CA TYR A 24 -10.41 11.15 -7.38
C TYR A 24 -9.20 11.06 -8.31
N LEU A 25 -8.88 9.87 -8.82
CA LEU A 25 -7.80 9.71 -9.80
C LEU A 25 -8.09 10.44 -11.11
N GLN A 26 -9.35 10.45 -11.59
CA GLN A 26 -9.76 11.23 -12.76
C GLN A 26 -9.62 12.73 -12.55
N LEU A 27 -9.80 13.23 -11.33
CA LEU A 27 -9.66 14.64 -10.99
C LEU A 27 -8.20 15.06 -10.76
N CYS A 28 -7.27 14.10 -10.71
CA CYS A 28 -5.85 14.40 -10.55
C CYS A 28 -5.27 14.94 -11.85
N ALA A 29 -4.93 16.23 -11.86
CA ALA A 29 -4.22 16.88 -12.95
C ALA A 29 -3.04 17.65 -12.38
N GLU A 30 -1.87 17.55 -13.00
CA GLU A 30 -0.67 18.32 -12.66
C GLU A 30 -0.30 18.27 -11.17
N GLY A 31 -0.61 17.15 -10.51
CA GLY A 31 -0.36 16.97 -9.09
C GLY A 31 -1.28 17.80 -8.20
N SER A 32 -2.52 18.05 -8.60
CA SER A 32 -3.51 18.83 -7.86
C SER A 32 -3.82 18.29 -6.47
N MET A 33 -3.73 16.97 -6.27
CA MET A 33 -3.97 16.30 -4.99
C MET A 33 -3.10 15.06 -4.84
N THR A 34 -3.04 14.52 -3.64
CA THR A 34 -2.45 13.19 -3.36
C THR A 34 -3.58 12.22 -3.06
N VAL A 35 -3.54 11.04 -3.69
CA VAL A 35 -4.46 9.93 -3.40
C VAL A 35 -3.66 8.74 -2.87
N ALA A 36 -4.04 8.23 -1.71
CA ALA A 36 -3.32 7.14 -1.04
C ALA A 36 -4.28 6.13 -0.40
N GLN A 37 -3.79 4.90 -0.26
CA GLN A 37 -4.48 3.82 0.41
C GLN A 37 -3.50 3.02 1.27
N PRO A 38 -3.11 3.54 2.44
CA PRO A 38 -2.14 2.89 3.30
C PRO A 38 -2.68 1.57 3.87
N SER A 39 -1.81 0.55 3.90
CA SER A 39 -2.14 -0.81 4.35
C SER A 39 -1.71 -1.11 5.77
N THR A 40 -0.90 -0.25 6.41
CA THR A 40 -0.42 -0.43 7.79
C THR A 40 -0.61 0.83 8.63
N PRO A 41 -0.80 0.70 9.96
CA PRO A 41 -0.92 1.85 10.86
C PRO A 41 0.29 2.79 10.82
N ALA A 42 1.52 2.26 10.82
CA ALA A 42 2.72 3.08 10.79
C ALA A 42 2.86 3.86 9.47
N ASN A 43 2.61 3.20 8.34
CA ASN A 43 2.68 3.90 7.05
C ASN A 43 1.57 4.96 6.92
N TYR A 44 0.40 4.71 7.52
CA TYR A 44 -0.67 5.71 7.60
C TYR A 44 -0.25 6.92 8.44
N PHE A 45 0.35 6.69 9.60
CA PHE A 45 0.93 7.76 10.42
C PHE A 45 1.97 8.57 9.62
N HIS A 46 2.90 7.91 8.94
CA HIS A 46 3.93 8.59 8.15
C HIS A 46 3.36 9.35 6.93
N LEU A 47 2.26 8.87 6.35
CA LEU A 47 1.53 9.61 5.31
C LEU A 47 1.00 10.94 5.83
N LEU A 48 0.30 10.91 6.97
CA LEU A 48 -0.23 12.12 7.62
C LEU A 48 0.89 13.06 8.06
N ARG A 49 1.95 12.51 8.66
CA ARG A 49 3.13 13.27 9.07
C ARG A 49 3.79 13.95 7.88
N ARG A 50 4.02 13.23 6.78
CA ARG A 50 4.58 13.81 5.55
C ARG A 50 3.71 14.94 5.01
N HIS A 51 2.40 14.75 5.02
CA HIS A 51 1.46 15.77 4.56
C HIS A 51 1.46 17.03 5.44
N ALA A 52 1.54 16.85 6.76
CA ALA A 52 1.54 17.95 7.71
C ALA A 52 2.83 18.76 7.68
N LEU A 53 3.98 18.10 7.53
CA LEU A 53 5.31 18.72 7.56
C LEU A 53 5.82 19.18 6.18
N GLY A 54 5.17 18.73 5.10
CA GLY A 54 5.57 19.06 3.74
C GLY A 54 5.13 20.47 3.30
N ASP A 55 5.89 21.06 2.39
CA ASP A 55 5.62 22.40 1.85
C ASP A 55 4.46 22.42 0.83
N LEU A 56 4.13 21.25 0.27
CA LEU A 56 3.07 21.12 -0.73
C LEU A 56 1.69 21.22 -0.09
N ARG A 57 1.01 22.34 -0.31
CA ARG A 57 -0.34 22.62 0.22
C ARG A 57 -1.44 22.07 -0.68
N ARG A 58 -1.49 20.76 -0.86
CA ARG A 58 -2.48 20.07 -1.71
C ARG A 58 -3.43 19.24 -0.86
N PRO A 59 -4.65 18.94 -1.32
CA PRO A 59 -5.51 17.96 -0.66
C PRO A 59 -4.87 16.57 -0.62
N LEU A 60 -5.02 15.90 0.53
CA LEU A 60 -4.69 14.49 0.69
C LEU A 60 -6.00 13.70 0.80
N ILE A 61 -6.22 12.80 -0.14
CA ILE A 61 -7.36 11.88 -0.18
C ILE A 61 -6.89 10.50 0.26
N VAL A 62 -7.46 9.99 1.35
CA VAL A 62 -7.11 8.68 1.88
C VAL A 62 -8.30 7.75 1.80
N ALA A 63 -8.15 6.65 1.06
CA ALA A 63 -9.12 5.58 1.06
C ALA A 63 -8.98 4.74 2.33
N THR A 64 -10.04 4.70 3.15
CA THR A 64 -10.02 4.09 4.49
C THR A 64 -11.06 2.98 4.60
N PRO A 65 -10.71 1.71 4.29
CA PRO A 65 -11.61 0.58 4.50
C PRO A 65 -11.93 0.41 5.98
N LYS A 66 -13.22 0.32 6.31
CA LYS A 66 -13.66 0.32 7.71
C LYS A 66 -13.23 -0.93 8.48
N SER A 67 -13.19 -2.09 7.82
CA SER A 67 -12.75 -3.35 8.44
C SER A 67 -11.28 -3.33 8.87
N MET A 68 -10.45 -2.47 8.27
CA MET A 68 -9.05 -2.32 8.66
C MET A 68 -8.87 -1.85 10.10
N LEU A 69 -9.83 -1.09 10.65
CA LEU A 69 -9.80 -0.64 12.05
C LEU A 69 -9.79 -1.79 13.07
N ARG A 70 -10.25 -2.96 12.69
CA ARG A 70 -10.35 -4.15 13.55
C ARG A 70 -9.54 -5.34 13.02
N ASN A 71 -8.74 -5.14 11.98
CA ASN A 71 -7.92 -6.19 11.40
C ASN A 71 -6.70 -6.46 12.29
N LYS A 72 -6.70 -7.61 12.98
CA LYS A 72 -5.62 -8.01 13.88
C LYS A 72 -4.28 -8.25 13.18
N MET A 73 -4.27 -8.50 11.88
CA MET A 73 -3.04 -8.65 11.08
C MET A 73 -2.44 -7.29 10.72
N ALA A 74 -3.26 -6.26 10.59
CA ALA A 74 -2.82 -4.91 10.21
C ALA A 74 -2.30 -4.15 11.44
N THR A 75 -1.19 -4.62 12.00
CA THR A 75 -0.49 -4.00 13.12
C THR A 75 0.87 -3.47 12.69
N SER A 76 1.47 -2.62 13.51
CA SER A 76 2.82 -2.10 13.32
C SER A 76 3.54 -2.10 14.66
N SER A 77 4.84 -2.36 14.64
CA SER A 77 5.68 -2.25 15.84
C SER A 77 5.90 -0.79 16.23
N VAL A 78 6.34 -0.53 17.46
CA VAL A 78 6.72 0.83 17.89
C VAL A 78 7.89 1.35 17.07
N GLU A 79 8.79 0.47 16.68
CA GLU A 79 9.94 0.77 15.83
C GLU A 79 9.52 1.32 14.46
N ASP A 80 8.44 0.80 13.88
CA ASP A 80 7.92 1.28 12.59
C ASP A 80 7.48 2.75 12.65
N PHE A 81 7.07 3.23 13.82
CA PHE A 81 6.72 4.65 14.02
C PHE A 81 7.93 5.52 14.35
N THR A 82 8.94 4.98 15.01
CA THR A 82 10.04 5.77 15.59
C THR A 82 11.34 5.71 14.80
N LYS A 83 11.70 4.52 14.28
CA LYS A 83 12.93 4.29 13.50
C LYS A 83 12.70 4.59 12.02
N VAL A 84 11.61 4.09 11.43
CA VAL A 84 11.20 4.41 10.06
C VAL A 84 10.66 5.84 10.05
N LYS A 85 11.38 6.76 9.41
CA LYS A 85 11.06 8.20 9.48
C LYS A 85 10.36 8.74 8.24
N ARG A 86 9.83 7.89 7.39
CA ARG A 86 9.24 8.30 6.10
C ARG A 86 8.02 7.46 5.73
N PHE A 87 7.16 8.06 4.92
CA PHE A 87 6.10 7.36 4.21
C PHE A 87 6.68 6.55 3.05
N HIS A 88 6.32 5.29 2.97
CA HIS A 88 6.66 4.41 1.86
C HIS A 88 5.50 4.42 0.85
N SER A 89 5.71 5.00 -0.33
CA SER A 89 4.72 5.01 -1.41
C SER A 89 4.54 3.63 -2.08
N VAL A 90 5.55 2.78 -1.96
CA VAL A 90 5.54 1.36 -2.31
C VAL A 90 6.17 0.61 -1.14
N ILE A 91 5.55 -0.48 -0.72
CA ILE A 91 6.12 -1.41 0.27
C ILE A 91 6.34 -2.74 -0.42
N ASN A 92 7.58 -3.21 -0.39
CA ASN A 92 7.94 -4.51 -0.95
C ASN A 92 7.39 -5.65 -0.08
N ASP A 93 7.51 -6.88 -0.55
CA ASP A 93 7.06 -8.05 0.19
C ASP A 93 7.99 -8.34 1.37
N PRO A 94 7.48 -8.30 2.63
CA PRO A 94 8.31 -8.49 3.82
C PRO A 94 8.87 -9.91 3.99
N ASN A 95 8.44 -10.87 3.18
CA ASN A 95 9.03 -12.21 3.17
C ASN A 95 10.34 -12.28 2.39
N PHE A 96 10.59 -11.30 1.53
CA PHE A 96 11.76 -11.29 0.63
C PHE A 96 12.64 -10.06 0.81
N VAL A 97 12.06 -8.93 1.25
CA VAL A 97 12.77 -7.65 1.33
C VAL A 97 12.41 -6.93 2.62
N ASP A 98 13.42 -6.47 3.36
CA ASP A 98 13.22 -5.72 4.60
C ASP A 98 12.76 -4.27 4.35
N ALA A 99 12.52 -3.53 5.44
CA ALA A 99 12.06 -2.14 5.38
C ALA A 99 13.10 -1.18 4.77
N ASP A 100 14.37 -1.55 4.79
CA ASP A 100 15.49 -0.77 4.24
C ASP A 100 15.73 -1.06 2.76
N GLY A 101 15.08 -2.11 2.23
CA GLY A 101 15.17 -2.51 0.83
C GLY A 101 16.20 -3.60 0.56
N ASN A 102 16.72 -4.27 1.62
CA ASN A 102 17.67 -5.36 1.46
C ASN A 102 16.93 -6.68 1.27
N ALA A 103 17.48 -7.57 0.44
CA ALA A 103 16.94 -8.91 0.29
C ALA A 103 17.21 -9.73 1.56
N ILE A 104 16.14 -10.31 2.13
CA ILE A 104 16.19 -11.19 3.32
C ILE A 104 15.73 -12.60 3.00
N GLY A 105 15.10 -12.81 1.85
CA GLY A 105 14.66 -14.10 1.32
C GLY A 105 15.21 -14.35 -0.07
N ASP A 106 14.95 -15.54 -0.58
CA ASP A 106 15.38 -15.94 -1.93
C ASP A 106 14.43 -15.35 -2.99
N THR A 107 14.73 -14.14 -3.45
CA THR A 107 13.94 -13.43 -4.46
C THR A 107 13.96 -14.14 -5.84
N SER A 108 14.93 -15.03 -6.08
CA SER A 108 15.02 -15.76 -7.35
C SER A 108 13.95 -16.81 -7.56
N LYS A 109 13.28 -17.24 -6.48
CA LYS A 109 12.14 -18.16 -6.51
C LYS A 109 10.87 -17.52 -7.03
N VAL A 110 10.75 -16.19 -6.91
CA VAL A 110 9.55 -15.47 -7.28
C VAL A 110 9.37 -15.46 -8.78
N LYS A 111 8.27 -16.05 -9.24
CA LYS A 111 7.88 -16.09 -10.65
C LYS A 111 6.76 -15.11 -10.99
N LYS A 112 6.01 -14.70 -9.98
CA LYS A 112 4.84 -13.82 -10.11
C LYS A 112 4.84 -12.73 -9.06
N ILE A 113 4.52 -11.51 -9.49
CA ILE A 113 4.33 -10.36 -8.62
C ILE A 113 2.85 -9.98 -8.64
N LEU A 114 2.25 -9.86 -7.45
CA LEU A 114 0.94 -9.27 -7.25
C LEU A 114 1.12 -7.83 -6.75
N LEU A 115 0.68 -6.86 -7.53
CA LEU A 115 0.64 -5.46 -7.14
C LEU A 115 -0.74 -5.13 -6.60
N VAL A 116 -0.82 -4.71 -5.35
CA VAL A 116 -2.10 -4.49 -4.64
C VAL A 116 -2.11 -3.16 -3.90
N SER A 117 -3.29 -2.72 -3.48
CA SER A 117 -3.48 -1.55 -2.61
C SER A 117 -4.37 -1.87 -1.42
N GLY A 118 -4.07 -1.25 -0.29
CA GLY A 118 -4.91 -1.27 0.90
C GLY A 118 -5.23 -2.66 1.46
N LYS A 119 -6.51 -2.87 1.76
CA LYS A 119 -7.01 -4.06 2.47
C LYS A 119 -6.74 -5.38 1.75
N LEU A 120 -6.81 -5.40 0.42
CA LEU A 120 -6.65 -6.62 -0.37
C LEU A 120 -5.33 -7.34 -0.10
N TYR A 121 -4.28 -6.58 0.28
CA TYR A 121 -3.02 -7.17 0.73
C TYR A 121 -3.22 -8.22 1.83
N TRP A 122 -4.01 -7.91 2.85
CA TRP A 122 -4.20 -8.79 4.00
C TRP A 122 -4.99 -10.06 3.65
N ASP A 123 -5.94 -9.94 2.73
CA ASP A 123 -6.71 -11.09 2.25
C ASP A 123 -5.82 -12.04 1.41
N LEU A 124 -4.98 -11.47 0.54
CA LEU A 124 -4.02 -12.24 -0.27
C LEU A 124 -2.90 -12.85 0.59
N GLU A 125 -2.36 -12.10 1.55
CA GLU A 125 -1.35 -12.60 2.47
C GLU A 125 -1.86 -13.79 3.31
N LYS A 126 -3.06 -13.67 3.86
CA LYS A 126 -3.71 -14.75 4.59
C LYS A 126 -3.89 -15.99 3.70
N ARG A 127 -4.27 -15.79 2.45
CA ARG A 127 -4.41 -16.87 1.48
C ARG A 127 -3.08 -17.50 1.13
N ARG A 128 -2.05 -16.69 0.87
CA ARG A 128 -0.68 -17.15 0.60
C ARG A 128 -0.15 -18.03 1.71
N GLN A 129 -0.29 -17.59 2.96
CA GLN A 129 0.14 -18.37 4.13
C GLN A 129 -0.58 -19.72 4.22
N LYS A 130 -1.90 -19.73 3.97
CA LYS A 130 -2.71 -20.97 3.98
C LYS A 130 -2.27 -21.95 2.90
N ASP A 131 -1.93 -21.45 1.71
CA ASP A 131 -1.54 -22.27 0.56
C ASP A 131 -0.05 -22.62 0.55
N GLY A 132 0.76 -22.07 1.48
CA GLY A 132 2.21 -22.30 1.57
C GLY A 132 2.99 -21.83 0.32
N ARG A 133 2.52 -20.75 -0.34
CA ARG A 133 3.13 -20.25 -1.58
C ARG A 133 4.36 -19.39 -1.30
N ASP A 134 5.51 -19.77 -1.88
CA ASP A 134 6.78 -19.05 -1.81
C ASP A 134 7.31 -18.57 -3.18
N ASP A 135 6.53 -18.81 -4.24
CA ASP A 135 6.85 -18.47 -5.63
C ASP A 135 6.22 -17.14 -6.10
N LEU A 136 5.57 -16.41 -5.20
CA LEU A 136 4.95 -15.12 -5.51
C LEU A 136 5.32 -14.04 -4.48
N ALA A 137 5.49 -12.82 -4.96
CA ALA A 137 5.65 -11.63 -4.12
C ALA A 137 4.39 -10.76 -4.15
N ILE A 138 4.05 -10.16 -3.02
CA ILE A 138 2.92 -9.21 -2.91
C ILE A 138 3.47 -7.82 -2.59
N ILE A 139 3.53 -6.97 -3.61
CA ILE A 139 3.98 -5.58 -3.50
C ILE A 139 2.79 -4.67 -3.27
N ARG A 140 2.91 -3.74 -2.32
CA ARG A 140 1.85 -2.80 -1.95
C ARG A 140 2.08 -1.43 -2.55
N LEU A 141 1.13 -0.95 -3.36
CA LEU A 141 1.07 0.42 -3.85
C LEU A 141 0.26 1.26 -2.86
N GLU A 142 0.96 2.01 -2.02
CA GLU A 142 0.36 2.80 -0.93
C GLU A 142 -0.05 4.20 -1.39
N MET A 143 0.65 4.77 -2.39
CA MET A 143 0.32 6.05 -3.01
C MET A 143 -0.12 5.83 -4.46
N LEU A 144 -1.38 6.14 -4.74
CA LEU A 144 -2.00 5.94 -6.06
C LEU A 144 -1.75 7.14 -6.98
N HIS A 145 -1.69 8.35 -6.41
CA HIS A 145 -1.34 9.56 -7.15
C HIS A 145 -0.51 10.53 -6.27
N PRO A 146 0.58 11.09 -6.78
CA PRO A 146 1.26 10.72 -8.04
C PRO A 146 1.81 9.30 -7.99
N VAL A 147 1.78 8.61 -9.15
CA VAL A 147 2.27 7.22 -9.23
C VAL A 147 3.78 7.19 -8.97
N PRO A 148 4.27 6.38 -8.02
CA PRO A 148 5.68 6.32 -7.64
C PRO A 148 6.49 5.40 -8.57
N PHE A 149 6.57 5.72 -9.87
CA PHE A 149 7.18 4.86 -10.90
C PHE A 149 8.59 4.37 -10.55
N ARG A 150 9.45 5.27 -10.03
CA ARG A 150 10.80 4.88 -9.64
C ARG A 150 10.79 3.81 -8.54
N ARG A 151 9.94 3.98 -7.53
CA ARG A 151 9.84 3.03 -6.42
C ARG A 151 9.24 1.69 -6.86
N LEU A 152 8.29 1.73 -7.78
CA LEU A 152 7.74 0.51 -8.38
C LEU A 152 8.81 -0.25 -9.16
N LYS A 153 9.60 0.47 -9.98
CA LYS A 153 10.70 -0.14 -10.71
C LYS A 153 11.72 -0.77 -9.75
N GLU A 154 12.18 -0.02 -8.75
CA GLU A 154 13.11 -0.53 -7.72
C GLU A 154 12.56 -1.79 -7.04
N ALA A 155 11.25 -1.83 -6.73
CA ALA A 155 10.62 -2.99 -6.11
C ALA A 155 10.54 -4.21 -7.05
N PHE A 156 10.25 -4.00 -8.33
CA PHE A 156 10.17 -5.09 -9.31
C PHE A 156 11.55 -5.66 -9.66
N ASP A 157 12.57 -4.80 -9.74
CA ASP A 157 13.95 -5.20 -10.05
C ASP A 157 14.54 -6.16 -8.98
N MET A 158 13.93 -6.24 -7.80
CA MET A 158 14.31 -7.21 -6.75
C MET A 158 13.99 -8.67 -7.11
N TYR A 159 13.15 -8.92 -8.11
CA TYR A 159 12.66 -10.24 -8.49
C TYR A 159 13.06 -10.60 -9.93
N PRO A 160 14.31 -11.00 -10.16
CA PRO A 160 14.87 -11.14 -11.52
C PRO A 160 14.19 -12.22 -12.36
N ASN A 161 13.57 -13.22 -11.72
CA ASN A 161 12.92 -14.35 -12.40
C ASN A 161 11.39 -14.19 -12.49
N ALA A 162 10.86 -13.05 -12.07
CA ALA A 162 9.43 -12.79 -12.21
C ALA A 162 9.07 -12.50 -13.66
N THR A 163 8.20 -13.31 -14.22
CA THR A 163 7.74 -13.20 -15.62
C THR A 163 6.34 -12.63 -15.74
N GLU A 164 5.65 -12.49 -14.63
CA GLU A 164 4.27 -12.01 -14.59
C GLU A 164 4.07 -10.98 -13.48
N ILE A 165 3.48 -9.84 -13.82
CA ILE A 165 3.01 -8.83 -12.87
C ILE A 165 1.51 -8.69 -13.03
N ARG A 166 0.74 -8.87 -11.95
CA ARG A 166 -0.71 -8.65 -11.92
C ARG A 166 -1.06 -7.53 -10.97
N PHE A 167 -1.76 -6.55 -11.47
CA PHE A 167 -2.46 -5.59 -10.61
C PHE A 167 -3.75 -6.23 -10.11
N CYS A 168 -3.90 -6.33 -8.80
CA CYS A 168 -5.06 -6.91 -8.13
C CYS A 168 -5.87 -5.80 -7.43
N GLN A 169 -7.14 -5.74 -7.77
CA GLN A 169 -8.05 -4.71 -7.28
C GLN A 169 -9.37 -5.34 -6.82
#